data_5f949d62efea75f0d73d3bc818493abe
#
_entry.id   5f949d62efea75f0d73d3bc818493abe
#
_cell.length_a   1.000
_cell.length_b   1.000
_cell.length_c   1.000
_cell.angle_alpha   90.00
_cell.angle_beta   90.00
_cell.angle_gamma   90.00
#
_symmetry.space_group_name_H-M   'P 1'
#
loop_
_entity.id
_entity.type
_entity.pdbx_description
1 polymer ?
#
loop_
_entity_poly.entity_id
_entity_poly.type
_entity_poly.pdbx_seq_one_letter_code
_entity_poly.pdbx_strand_id
1 'polypeptide(L)'
;MDNHVRLIFLLGCFTGLAFSDLKKLRMEDVYTLGDGRRYLSICRTKTQNGSIVPLLPIAEEILAYVGQGRTEGLWFREFPVNSHFNRKVRELLVKAGCSPHTEASSHTARHTFATTICLENGLPIETVSRMLGHRFISTTELYAKVSKQKIAQEMRPLMGSEQTQRLRRALRVCPPRKRAADPK
;
A
#
# COMPACT_ATOMS: atom_id res chain seq x y z
N MET A 1 -5.97 22.81 12.96
CA MET A 1 -4.88 21.90 13.35
C MET A 1 -5.26 20.43 13.10
N ASP A 2 -6.41 19.95 13.55
CA ASP A 2 -6.84 18.54 13.35
C ASP A 2 -7.00 18.15 11.87
N ASN A 3 -7.51 19.07 11.03
CA ASN A 3 -7.64 18.81 9.59
C ASN A 3 -6.28 18.63 8.88
N HIS A 4 -5.28 19.39 9.27
CA HIS A 4 -3.93 19.31 8.71
C HIS A 4 -3.27 17.95 9.01
N VAL A 5 -3.32 17.49 10.27
CA VAL A 5 -2.82 16.17 10.67
C VAL A 5 -3.58 15.06 9.94
N ARG A 6 -4.90 15.21 9.78
CA ARG A 6 -5.73 14.26 9.02
C ARG A 6 -5.25 14.13 7.56
N LEU A 7 -5.00 15.25 6.89
CA LEU A 7 -4.55 15.25 5.49
C LEU A 7 -3.16 14.62 5.33
N ILE A 8 -2.23 14.92 6.24
CA ILE A 8 -0.90 14.29 6.25
C ILE A 8 -1.03 12.77 6.44
N PHE A 9 -1.86 12.32 7.40
CA PHE A 9 -2.07 10.90 7.67
C PHE A 9 -2.69 10.18 6.48
N LEU A 10 -3.75 10.74 5.90
CA LEU A 10 -4.40 10.17 4.72
C LEU A 10 -3.47 10.13 3.52
N LEU A 11 -2.69 11.18 3.26
CA LEU A 11 -1.69 11.15 2.19
C LEU A 11 -0.69 10.01 2.41
N GLY A 12 -0.26 9.78 3.64
CA GLY A 12 0.58 8.64 4.00
C GLY A 12 -0.10 7.29 3.73
N CYS A 13 -1.42 7.18 3.99
CA CYS A 13 -2.21 5.97 3.69
C CYS A 13 -2.33 5.68 2.19
N PHE A 14 -2.29 6.69 1.34
CA PHE A 14 -2.47 6.53 -0.11
C PHE A 14 -1.18 6.66 -0.93
N THR A 15 -0.05 6.95 -0.29
CA THR A 15 1.27 7.03 -0.96
C THR A 15 2.32 6.12 -0.33
N GLY A 16 2.09 5.63 0.88
CA GLY A 16 3.06 4.83 1.61
C GLY A 16 4.30 5.59 2.08
N LEU A 17 4.33 6.90 1.95
CA LEU A 17 5.46 7.71 2.37
C LEU A 17 5.70 7.63 3.88
N ALA A 18 6.95 7.61 4.30
CA ALA A 18 7.29 7.72 5.70
C ALA A 18 7.09 9.16 6.19
N PHE A 19 6.91 9.33 7.49
CA PHE A 19 6.73 10.63 8.12
C PHE A 19 7.82 11.65 7.77
N SER A 20 9.09 11.19 7.75
CA SER A 20 10.24 12.02 7.37
C SER A 20 10.19 12.48 5.91
N ASP A 21 9.65 11.61 5.04
CA ASP A 21 9.59 11.88 3.61
C ASP A 21 8.39 12.82 3.31
N LEU A 22 7.24 12.61 3.97
CA LEU A 22 6.10 13.53 3.93
C LEU A 22 6.47 14.95 4.39
N LYS A 23 7.32 15.07 5.42
CA LYS A 23 7.80 16.36 5.93
C LYS A 23 8.61 17.14 4.89
N LYS A 24 9.34 16.44 4.04
CA LYS A 24 10.24 17.03 3.03
C LYS A 24 9.63 17.08 1.63
N LEU A 25 8.42 16.56 1.48
CA LEU A 25 7.76 16.41 0.19
C LEU A 25 7.58 17.77 -0.49
N ARG A 26 8.13 17.87 -1.70
CA ARG A 26 8.10 19.07 -2.53
C ARG A 26 7.14 18.92 -3.70
N MET A 27 6.71 20.03 -4.26
CA MET A 27 5.83 20.01 -5.43
C MET A 27 6.54 19.47 -6.66
N GLU A 28 7.84 19.67 -6.75
CA GLU A 28 8.71 19.19 -7.82
C GLU A 28 8.91 17.65 -7.79
N ASP A 29 8.57 17.00 -6.67
CA ASP A 29 8.61 15.53 -6.56
C ASP A 29 7.44 14.85 -7.30
N VAL A 30 6.44 15.63 -7.74
CA VAL A 30 5.28 15.14 -8.49
C VAL A 30 5.45 15.49 -9.97
N TYR A 31 5.40 14.49 -10.84
CA TYR A 31 5.53 14.65 -12.29
C TYR A 31 4.43 13.89 -13.03
N THR A 32 4.20 14.27 -14.27
CA THR A 32 3.22 13.63 -15.16
C THR A 32 3.95 12.84 -16.22
N LEU A 33 3.58 11.58 -16.42
CA LEU A 33 4.06 10.77 -17.54
C LEU A 33 3.26 11.05 -18.83
N GLY A 34 3.75 10.53 -19.95
CA GLY A 34 3.12 10.70 -21.26
C GLY A 34 1.70 10.11 -21.36
N ASP A 35 1.28 9.26 -20.44
CA ASP A 35 -0.07 8.72 -20.32
C ASP A 35 -1.05 9.66 -19.55
N GLY A 36 -0.58 10.83 -19.14
CA GLY A 36 -1.35 11.81 -18.37
C GLY A 36 -1.48 11.49 -16.88
N ARG A 37 -0.96 10.38 -16.41
CA ARG A 37 -0.99 10.00 -14.98
C ARG A 37 0.10 10.69 -14.21
N ARG A 38 -0.22 11.06 -12.96
CA ARG A 38 0.74 11.71 -12.06
C ARG A 38 1.40 10.69 -11.16
N TYR A 39 2.69 10.90 -10.95
CA TYR A 39 3.55 10.05 -10.13
C TYR A 39 4.32 10.90 -9.14
N LEU A 40 4.60 10.31 -8.02
CA LEU A 40 5.46 10.88 -6.99
C LEU A 40 6.79 10.12 -7.02
N SER A 41 7.90 10.85 -7.15
CA SER A 41 9.26 10.28 -7.14
C SER A 41 10.09 10.95 -6.07
N ILE A 42 10.53 10.18 -5.10
CA ILE A 42 11.39 10.67 -4.02
C ILE A 42 12.59 9.75 -3.79
N CYS A 43 13.68 10.34 -3.32
CA CYS A 43 14.76 9.60 -2.68
C CYS A 43 14.48 9.53 -1.17
N ARG A 44 14.32 8.30 -0.63
CA ARG A 44 13.96 8.12 0.77
C ARG A 44 15.06 8.59 1.72
N THR A 45 14.66 9.37 2.70
CA THR A 45 15.59 9.94 3.70
C THR A 45 16.39 8.87 4.44
N LYS A 46 15.77 7.74 4.80
CA LYS A 46 16.40 6.70 5.63
C LYS A 46 17.25 5.72 4.85
N THR A 47 16.82 5.32 3.66
CA THR A 47 17.44 4.21 2.91
C THR A 47 18.20 4.66 1.67
N GLN A 48 18.07 5.91 1.28
CA GLN A 48 18.59 6.50 0.02
C GLN A 48 18.11 5.78 -1.25
N ASN A 49 17.07 4.94 -1.12
CA ASN A 49 16.46 4.25 -2.25
C ASN A 49 15.41 5.14 -2.90
N GLY A 50 15.34 5.08 -4.23
CA GLY A 50 14.25 5.68 -4.99
C GLY A 50 12.92 5.00 -4.66
N SER A 51 11.87 5.80 -4.58
CA SER A 51 10.48 5.37 -4.43
C SER A 51 9.65 6.09 -5.48
N ILE A 52 8.93 5.33 -6.30
CA ILE A 52 8.04 5.86 -7.33
C ILE A 52 6.65 5.32 -7.03
N VAL A 53 5.70 6.23 -6.80
CA VAL A 53 4.33 5.90 -6.43
C VAL A 53 3.37 6.58 -7.39
N PRO A 54 2.52 5.83 -8.13
CA PRO A 54 1.40 6.41 -8.86
C PRO A 54 0.46 7.12 -7.89
N LEU A 55 0.05 8.33 -8.20
CA LEU A 55 -0.92 9.04 -7.39
C LEU A 55 -2.33 8.54 -7.68
N LEU A 56 -2.98 8.02 -6.66
CA LEU A 56 -4.41 7.72 -6.71
C LEU A 56 -5.22 9.02 -6.68
N PRO A 57 -6.43 9.06 -7.25
CA PRO A 57 -7.26 10.28 -7.31
C PRO A 57 -7.41 10.98 -5.95
N ILE A 58 -7.61 10.22 -4.89
CA ILE A 58 -7.73 10.77 -3.54
C ILE A 58 -6.43 11.44 -3.05
N ALA A 59 -5.27 10.91 -3.43
CA ALA A 59 -3.98 11.53 -3.11
C ALA A 59 -3.80 12.84 -3.89
N GLU A 60 -4.23 12.87 -5.15
CA GLU A 60 -4.23 14.10 -5.97
C GLU A 60 -5.15 15.18 -5.39
N GLU A 61 -6.36 14.81 -4.97
CA GLU A 61 -7.29 15.73 -4.31
C GLU A 61 -6.71 16.32 -3.03
N ILE A 62 -6.06 15.50 -2.19
CA ILE A 62 -5.38 15.96 -0.98
C ILE A 62 -4.26 16.96 -1.34
N LEU A 63 -3.43 16.62 -2.32
CA LEU A 63 -2.35 17.49 -2.77
C LEU A 63 -2.89 18.79 -3.36
N ALA A 64 -3.92 18.74 -4.20
CA ALA A 64 -4.55 19.93 -4.76
C ALA A 64 -5.09 20.86 -3.65
N TYR A 65 -5.78 20.28 -2.66
CA TYR A 65 -6.30 21.03 -1.53
C TYR A 65 -5.19 21.69 -0.69
N VAL A 66 -4.11 20.96 -0.39
CA VAL A 66 -2.98 21.47 0.41
C VAL A 66 -2.15 22.47 -0.40
N GLY A 67 -2.00 22.25 -1.70
CA GLY A 67 -1.21 23.07 -2.61
C GLY A 67 -1.79 24.46 -2.82
N GLN A 68 -3.12 24.62 -2.80
CA GLN A 68 -3.81 25.91 -2.98
C GLN A 68 -3.31 26.69 -4.21
N GLY A 69 -3.08 26.00 -5.32
CA GLY A 69 -2.60 26.59 -6.57
C GLY A 69 -1.11 26.94 -6.62
N ARG A 70 -0.34 26.62 -5.59
CA ARG A 70 1.13 26.77 -5.61
C ARG A 70 1.75 25.76 -6.60
N THR A 71 2.87 26.13 -7.18
CA THR A 71 3.59 25.30 -8.17
C THR A 71 4.96 24.84 -7.69
N GLU A 72 5.47 25.38 -6.59
CA GLU A 72 6.80 25.07 -6.08
C GLU A 72 6.87 25.08 -4.55
N GLY A 73 7.91 24.46 -4.00
CA GLY A 73 8.21 24.41 -2.59
C GLY A 73 7.59 23.19 -1.88
N LEU A 74 7.56 23.26 -0.55
CA LEU A 74 7.03 22.16 0.27
C LEU A 74 5.51 22.08 0.16
N TRP A 75 4.96 20.86 0.02
CA TRP A 75 3.51 20.62 0.10
C TRP A 75 2.96 21.06 1.45
N PHE A 76 3.63 20.69 2.53
CA PHE A 76 3.26 21.06 3.90
C PHE A 76 4.27 22.07 4.46
N ARG A 77 3.92 23.35 4.48
CA ARG A 77 4.79 24.42 5.04
C ARG A 77 4.99 24.27 6.55
N GLU A 78 3.91 23.91 7.24
CA GLU A 78 3.93 23.59 8.66
C GLU A 78 3.82 22.09 8.82
N PHE A 79 4.70 21.47 9.58
CA PHE A 79 4.71 20.04 9.79
C PHE A 79 4.89 19.74 11.29
N PRO A 80 3.98 18.95 11.88
CA PRO A 80 4.01 18.68 13.31
C PRO A 80 5.23 17.84 13.70
N VAL A 81 5.66 17.92 14.96
CA VAL A 81 6.60 16.95 15.51
C VAL A 81 5.94 15.57 15.62
N ASN A 82 6.73 14.50 15.49
CA ASN A 82 6.19 13.14 15.36
C ASN A 82 5.34 12.69 16.57
N SER A 83 5.73 13.05 17.78
CA SER A 83 4.96 12.71 19.00
C SER A 83 3.58 13.37 19.00
N HIS A 84 3.50 14.65 18.66
CA HIS A 84 2.25 15.38 18.53
C HIS A 84 1.38 14.81 17.40
N PHE A 85 1.98 14.52 16.24
CA PHE A 85 1.30 13.89 15.11
C PHE A 85 0.66 12.57 15.51
N ASN A 86 1.43 11.65 16.11
CA ASN A 86 0.93 10.34 16.52
C ASN A 86 -0.20 10.43 17.56
N ARG A 87 -0.09 11.34 18.51
CA ARG A 87 -1.17 11.61 19.48
C ARG A 87 -2.45 12.06 18.77
N LYS A 88 -2.33 13.02 17.86
CA LYS A 88 -3.47 13.54 17.10
C LYS A 88 -4.09 12.49 16.16
N VAL A 89 -3.30 11.63 15.53
CA VAL A 89 -3.80 10.51 14.72
C VAL A 89 -4.67 9.58 15.57
N ARG A 90 -4.23 9.21 16.78
CA ARG A 90 -5.04 8.38 17.68
C ARG A 90 -6.36 9.06 18.05
N GLU A 91 -6.32 10.35 18.41
CA GLU A 91 -7.55 11.12 18.71
C GLU A 91 -8.53 11.13 17.51
N LEU A 92 -8.02 11.30 16.29
CA LEU A 92 -8.82 11.29 15.05
C LEU A 92 -9.43 9.92 14.78
N LEU A 93 -8.69 8.84 14.99
CA LEU A 93 -9.18 7.47 14.79
C LEU A 93 -10.27 7.12 15.81
N VAL A 94 -10.11 7.52 17.07
CA VAL A 94 -11.16 7.34 18.08
C VAL A 94 -12.43 8.11 17.69
N LYS A 95 -12.30 9.36 17.22
CA LYS A 95 -13.46 10.13 16.71
C LYS A 95 -14.10 9.47 15.48
N ALA A 96 -13.35 8.71 14.70
CA ALA A 96 -13.84 7.94 13.56
C ALA A 96 -14.43 6.57 13.94
N GLY A 97 -14.55 6.26 15.23
CA GLY A 97 -15.14 5.01 15.73
C GLY A 97 -14.15 3.86 15.92
N CYS A 98 -12.85 4.09 15.80
CA CYS A 98 -11.85 3.07 16.12
C CYS A 98 -11.71 2.89 17.64
N SER A 99 -11.23 1.68 18.05
CA SER A 99 -10.99 1.41 19.47
C SER A 99 -10.02 2.42 20.09
N PRO A 100 -10.27 2.94 21.30
CA PRO A 100 -9.34 3.84 21.99
C PRO A 100 -7.97 3.21 22.31
N HIS A 101 -7.90 1.87 22.30
CA HIS A 101 -6.64 1.12 22.46
C HIS A 101 -5.85 0.96 21.15
N THR A 102 -6.29 1.58 20.06
CA THR A 102 -5.58 1.51 18.77
C THR A 102 -4.24 2.25 18.86
N GLU A 103 -3.15 1.49 18.83
CA GLU A 103 -1.80 2.03 18.76
C GLU A 103 -1.49 2.52 17.34
N ALA A 104 -2.04 3.67 16.99
CA ALA A 104 -1.82 4.25 15.69
C ALA A 104 -0.68 5.28 15.71
N SER A 105 0.07 5.30 14.62
CA SER A 105 1.20 6.19 14.41
C SER A 105 1.35 6.56 12.94
N SER A 106 2.31 7.39 12.61
CA SER A 106 2.69 7.66 11.23
C SER A 106 3.05 6.38 10.45
N HIS A 107 3.55 5.36 11.15
CA HIS A 107 3.88 4.06 10.54
C HIS A 107 2.62 3.28 10.14
N THR A 108 1.52 3.45 10.86
CA THR A 108 0.22 2.85 10.54
C THR A 108 -0.28 3.30 9.17
N ALA A 109 -0.10 4.57 8.79
CA ALA A 109 -0.45 5.05 7.46
C ALA A 109 0.27 4.27 6.36
N ARG A 110 1.58 4.10 6.50
CA ARG A 110 2.40 3.34 5.55
C ARG A 110 2.05 1.84 5.54
N HIS A 111 1.71 1.28 6.70
CA HIS A 111 1.21 -0.09 6.80
C HIS A 111 -0.12 -0.25 6.04
N THR A 112 -1.05 0.68 6.21
CA THR A 112 -2.33 0.71 5.48
C THR A 112 -2.11 0.76 3.96
N PHE A 113 -1.17 1.59 3.47
CA PHE A 113 -0.82 1.59 2.05
C PHE A 113 -0.34 0.21 1.59
N ALA A 114 0.62 -0.37 2.30
CA ALA A 114 1.19 -1.66 1.92
C ALA A 114 0.15 -2.78 1.90
N THR A 115 -0.67 -2.88 2.96
CA THR A 115 -1.65 -3.97 3.13
C THR A 115 -2.93 -3.68 2.36
N THR A 116 -3.70 -2.70 2.81
CA THR A 116 -5.08 -2.49 2.36
C THR A 116 -5.14 -1.89 0.95
N ILE A 117 -4.25 -0.92 0.65
CA ILE A 117 -4.28 -0.29 -0.68
C ILE A 117 -3.58 -1.15 -1.74
N CYS A 118 -2.48 -1.84 -1.40
CA CYS A 118 -1.70 -2.55 -2.40
C CYS A 118 -1.92 -4.07 -2.37
N LEU A 119 -1.51 -4.75 -1.30
CA LEU A 119 -1.48 -6.23 -1.26
C LEU A 119 -2.88 -6.86 -1.29
N GLU A 120 -3.88 -6.27 -0.62
CA GLU A 120 -5.27 -6.76 -0.66
C GLU A 120 -5.92 -6.56 -2.03
N ASN A 121 -5.46 -5.57 -2.81
CA ASN A 121 -5.87 -5.35 -4.19
C ASN A 121 -5.00 -6.10 -5.22
N GLY A 122 -4.19 -7.07 -4.78
CA GLY A 122 -3.48 -7.99 -5.65
C GLY A 122 -2.17 -7.47 -6.24
N LEU A 123 -1.64 -6.33 -5.78
CA LEU A 123 -0.33 -5.88 -6.24
C LEU A 123 0.76 -6.85 -5.79
N PRO A 124 1.71 -7.22 -6.68
CA PRO A 124 2.86 -8.04 -6.31
C PRO A 124 3.70 -7.39 -5.21
N ILE A 125 4.20 -8.22 -4.29
CA ILE A 125 5.00 -7.74 -3.15
C ILE A 125 6.26 -7.00 -3.58
N GLU A 126 6.86 -7.40 -4.70
CA GLU A 126 8.03 -6.76 -5.30
C GLU A 126 7.72 -5.31 -5.73
N THR A 127 6.54 -5.12 -6.34
CA THR A 127 6.05 -3.79 -6.74
C THR A 127 5.81 -2.93 -5.51
N VAL A 128 5.14 -3.47 -4.49
CA VAL A 128 4.90 -2.78 -3.22
C VAL A 128 6.22 -2.41 -2.54
N SER A 129 7.19 -3.32 -2.52
CA SER A 129 8.52 -3.09 -1.95
C SER A 129 9.25 -1.93 -2.63
N ARG A 130 9.18 -1.85 -3.97
CA ARG A 130 9.76 -0.74 -4.75
C ARG A 130 9.05 0.59 -4.49
N MET A 131 7.71 0.59 -4.48
CA MET A 131 6.93 1.80 -4.15
C MET A 131 7.25 2.31 -2.74
N LEU A 132 7.45 1.40 -1.79
CA LEU A 132 7.86 1.74 -0.44
C LEU A 132 9.35 2.15 -0.33
N GLY A 133 10.18 1.92 -1.35
CA GLY A 133 11.61 2.17 -1.30
C GLY A 133 12.33 1.32 -0.25
N HIS A 134 11.90 0.08 -0.05
CA HIS A 134 12.61 -0.85 0.80
C HIS A 134 13.87 -1.37 0.10
N ARG A 135 14.97 -1.49 0.86
CA ARG A 135 16.22 -2.05 0.34
C ARG A 135 16.11 -3.56 0.13
N PHE A 136 15.39 -4.24 1.01
CA PHE A 136 15.18 -5.68 0.99
C PHE A 136 13.68 -5.99 0.98
N ILE A 137 13.28 -6.95 0.15
CA ILE A 137 11.88 -7.38 0.04
C ILE A 137 11.34 -7.95 1.35
N SER A 138 12.21 -8.60 2.14
CA SER A 138 11.88 -9.14 3.47
C SER A 138 11.27 -8.10 4.42
N THR A 139 11.60 -6.82 4.24
CA THR A 139 10.95 -5.74 4.98
C THR A 139 9.47 -5.60 4.61
N THR A 140 9.11 -5.95 3.37
CA THR A 140 7.71 -5.89 2.89
C THR A 140 6.96 -7.17 3.23
N GLU A 141 7.64 -8.31 3.35
CA GLU A 141 7.04 -9.59 3.75
C GLU A 141 6.37 -9.53 5.12
N LEU A 142 6.82 -8.63 6.00
CA LEU A 142 6.16 -8.37 7.29
C LEU A 142 4.69 -7.92 7.13
N TYR A 143 4.33 -7.37 5.96
CA TYR A 143 2.96 -6.97 5.61
C TYR A 143 2.18 -8.08 4.89
N ALA A 144 2.87 -9.07 4.32
CA ALA A 144 2.28 -10.11 3.48
C ALA A 144 1.83 -11.32 4.29
N LYS A 145 0.70 -11.20 4.99
CA LYS A 145 0.03 -12.38 5.55
C LYS A 145 -0.78 -13.06 4.44
N VAL A 146 -0.21 -14.11 3.83
CA VAL A 146 -0.93 -14.91 2.83
C VAL A 146 -1.96 -15.78 3.55
N SER A 147 -3.24 -15.45 3.39
CA SER A 147 -4.34 -16.26 3.92
C SER A 147 -4.64 -17.45 2.98
N LYS A 148 -5.21 -18.54 3.52
CA LYS A 148 -5.71 -19.67 2.71
C LYS A 148 -6.71 -19.21 1.65
N GLN A 149 -7.52 -18.19 1.98
CA GLN A 149 -8.51 -17.61 1.07
C GLN A 149 -7.85 -16.91 -0.11
N LYS A 150 -6.77 -16.14 0.15
CA LYS A 150 -5.99 -15.47 -0.90
C LYS A 150 -5.37 -16.49 -1.86
N ILE A 151 -4.75 -17.55 -1.33
CA ILE A 151 -4.21 -18.65 -2.16
C ILE A 151 -5.31 -19.24 -3.04
N ALA A 152 -6.47 -19.56 -2.47
CA ALA A 152 -7.58 -20.14 -3.22
C ALA A 152 -8.10 -19.19 -4.31
N GLN A 153 -8.17 -17.91 -4.02
CA GLN A 153 -8.60 -16.86 -4.96
C GLN A 153 -7.61 -16.69 -6.13
N GLU A 154 -6.32 -16.63 -5.83
CA GLU A 154 -5.26 -16.48 -6.83
C GLU A 154 -5.11 -17.75 -7.70
N MET A 155 -5.37 -18.93 -7.15
CA MET A 155 -5.35 -20.19 -7.89
C MET A 155 -6.61 -20.46 -8.73
N ARG A 156 -7.73 -19.77 -8.45
CA ARG A 156 -9.00 -19.97 -9.15
C ARG A 156 -8.91 -19.83 -10.67
N PRO A 157 -8.23 -18.82 -11.26
CA PRO A 157 -8.09 -18.69 -12.71
C PRO A 157 -7.34 -19.88 -13.34
N LEU A 158 -6.36 -20.44 -12.62
CA LEU A 158 -5.57 -21.56 -13.10
C LEU A 158 -6.34 -22.87 -13.02
N MET A 159 -7.18 -23.07 -12.00
CA MET A 159 -7.94 -24.32 -11.81
C MET A 159 -8.92 -24.63 -12.94
N GLY A 160 -9.47 -23.60 -13.59
CA GLY A 160 -10.44 -23.72 -14.69
C GLY A 160 -9.87 -23.41 -16.07
N SER A 161 -8.59 -23.07 -16.18
CA SER A 161 -8.01 -22.64 -17.45
C SER A 161 -7.96 -23.75 -18.49
N GLU A 162 -8.15 -23.37 -19.77
CA GLU A 162 -8.02 -24.30 -20.90
C GLU A 162 -6.62 -24.92 -20.94
N GLN A 163 -5.60 -24.16 -20.55
CA GLN A 163 -4.22 -24.64 -20.48
C GLN A 163 -4.06 -25.76 -19.44
N THR A 164 -4.65 -25.62 -18.25
CA THR A 164 -4.67 -26.68 -17.22
C THR A 164 -5.43 -27.92 -17.71
N GLN A 165 -6.53 -27.73 -18.44
CA GLN A 165 -7.27 -28.85 -19.05
C GLN A 165 -6.46 -29.55 -20.15
N ARG A 166 -5.73 -28.80 -21.00
CA ARG A 166 -4.82 -29.36 -22.01
C ARG A 166 -3.70 -30.17 -21.38
N LEU A 167 -3.04 -29.63 -20.32
CA LEU A 167 -2.02 -30.36 -19.58
C LEU A 167 -2.56 -31.61 -18.92
N ARG A 168 -3.74 -31.55 -18.32
CA ARG A 168 -4.41 -32.72 -17.73
C ARG A 168 -4.67 -33.84 -18.75
N ARG A 169 -5.08 -33.47 -19.99
CA ARG A 169 -5.26 -34.43 -21.09
C ARG A 169 -3.93 -35.01 -21.56
N ALA A 170 -2.88 -34.16 -21.70
CA ALA A 170 -1.56 -34.56 -22.16
C ALA A 170 -0.86 -35.51 -21.16
N LEU A 171 -1.00 -35.24 -19.88
CA LEU A 171 -0.38 -36.03 -18.80
C LEU A 171 -1.13 -37.34 -18.50
N ARG A 172 -2.28 -37.64 -19.16
CA ARG A 172 -3.12 -38.79 -18.88
C ARG A 172 -3.27 -39.09 -17.38
N VAL A 173 -3.56 -38.01 -16.60
CA VAL A 173 -3.69 -38.15 -15.16
C VAL A 173 -4.74 -39.20 -14.86
N CYS A 174 -4.31 -40.31 -14.26
CA CYS A 174 -5.18 -41.40 -13.85
C CYS A 174 -6.32 -40.88 -12.97
N PRO A 175 -7.56 -41.28 -13.18
CA PRO A 175 -8.66 -40.92 -12.30
C PRO A 175 -8.31 -41.35 -10.86
N PRO A 176 -8.74 -40.58 -9.84
CA PRO A 176 -8.46 -40.95 -8.45
C PRO A 176 -8.94 -42.40 -8.21
N ARG A 177 -8.06 -43.25 -7.68
CA ARG A 177 -8.44 -44.58 -7.24
C ARG A 177 -9.62 -44.43 -6.29
N LYS A 178 -10.77 -45.05 -6.66
CA LYS A 178 -11.87 -45.19 -5.70
C LYS A 178 -11.30 -45.83 -4.45
N ARG A 179 -11.37 -45.15 -3.30
CA ARG A 179 -11.07 -45.82 -2.04
C ARG A 179 -11.95 -47.05 -1.95
N ALA A 180 -11.33 -48.21 -1.82
CA ALA A 180 -12.04 -49.41 -1.49
C ALA A 180 -12.84 -49.11 -0.21
N ALA A 181 -14.14 -49.41 -0.22
CA ALA A 181 -14.96 -49.32 0.96
C ALA A 181 -14.35 -50.26 2.01
N ASP A 182 -14.04 -49.77 3.18
CA ASP A 182 -13.63 -50.62 4.28
C ASP A 182 -14.73 -51.67 4.53
N PRO A 183 -14.40 -52.98 4.55
CA PRO A 183 -15.37 -53.98 4.96
C PRO A 183 -15.70 -53.79 6.43
N LYS A 184 -16.98 -53.81 6.75
CA LYS A 184 -17.54 -53.77 8.10
C LYS A 184 -17.00 -54.86 8.97
#